data_541955574265b1ee626eb771a874e53e
#
_entry.id   541955574265b1ee626eb771a874e53e
#
_cell.length_a   1.000
_cell.length_b   1.000
_cell.length_c   1.000
_cell.angle_alpha   90.00
_cell.angle_beta   90.00
_cell.angle_gamma   90.00
#
_symmetry.space_group_name_H-M   'P 1'
#
loop_
_entity.id
_entity.type
_entity.pdbx_description
1 polymer ?
#
loop_
_entity_poly.entity_id
_entity_poly.type
_entity_poly.pdbx_seq_one_letter_code
_entity_poly.pdbx_strand_id
1 'polypeptide(L)'
;MESIQKQVSKGFIRIIMLFFVVIALIPILFIVSHSLKGETLILSRFTGESGISVWQQLIIRPFYINLEQFYKVLFRTPQFINLFWNALGITVPIVIGQVLLGILAAYGFSKMKFPGSDKLFFLYVIMMLMPFQVTIVPNYIVLNQLGLIDHYGALILPGIFGTFSTFFLKQFMEGIDEAFIEEARLMGANDMQIIYHLLVPMCKRIIVSTAMMVFINYWGMVEEPITFITTKSKYPLSVYLGTIASENINIGFACSVLYMFLPLLVVLYGQEDLTSGFRITSLK
;
A
#
# COMPACT_ATOMS: atom_id res chain seq x y z
N MET A 1 -25.18 -8.14 38.57
CA MET A 1 -23.88 -7.47 38.64
C MET A 1 -23.03 -7.70 37.39
N GLU A 2 -22.92 -8.94 36.88
CA GLU A 2 -22.13 -9.22 35.64
C GLU A 2 -22.59 -8.46 34.38
N SER A 3 -23.87 -8.21 34.20
CA SER A 3 -24.39 -7.50 33.02
C SER A 3 -23.99 -6.02 33.02
N ILE A 4 -23.95 -5.38 34.18
CA ILE A 4 -23.56 -3.97 34.34
C ILE A 4 -22.04 -3.82 34.11
N GLN A 5 -21.24 -4.75 34.64
CA GLN A 5 -19.80 -4.78 34.48
C GLN A 5 -19.40 -4.99 33.00
N LYS A 6 -20.14 -5.84 32.28
CA LYS A 6 -19.98 -6.05 30.83
C LYS A 6 -20.37 -4.80 30.01
N GLN A 7 -21.39 -4.06 30.41
CA GLN A 7 -21.78 -2.82 29.76
C GLN A 7 -20.79 -1.68 30.00
N VAL A 8 -20.28 -1.53 31.22
CA VAL A 8 -19.24 -0.55 31.57
C VAL A 8 -17.95 -0.81 30.82
N SER A 9 -17.51 -2.10 30.77
CA SER A 9 -16.34 -2.50 29.99
C SER A 9 -16.49 -2.21 28.49
N LYS A 10 -17.65 -2.47 27.90
CA LYS A 10 -17.92 -2.14 26.48
C LYS A 10 -17.94 -0.62 26.24
N GLY A 11 -18.47 0.16 27.19
CA GLY A 11 -18.46 1.64 27.13
C GLY A 11 -17.03 2.18 27.14
N PHE A 12 -16.21 1.69 28.05
CA PHE A 12 -14.79 2.07 28.16
C PHE A 12 -13.99 1.72 26.89
N ILE A 13 -14.18 0.51 26.36
CA ILE A 13 -13.53 0.10 25.09
C ILE A 13 -13.94 1.03 23.94
N ARG A 14 -15.23 1.41 23.84
CA ARG A 14 -15.70 2.32 22.79
C ARG A 14 -15.06 3.70 22.90
N ILE A 15 -14.90 4.23 24.12
CA ILE A 15 -14.25 5.53 24.36
C ILE A 15 -12.78 5.47 23.92
N ILE A 16 -12.07 4.42 24.28
CA ILE A 16 -10.67 4.20 23.85
C ILE A 16 -10.58 4.11 22.33
N MET A 17 -11.45 3.32 21.70
CA MET A 17 -11.48 3.20 20.24
C MET A 17 -11.74 4.55 19.57
N LEU A 18 -12.72 5.32 20.07
CA LEU A 18 -13.03 6.66 19.56
C LEU A 18 -11.84 7.61 19.70
N PHE A 19 -11.15 7.57 20.82
CA PHE A 19 -9.94 8.36 21.06
C PHE A 19 -8.84 8.05 20.01
N PHE A 20 -8.57 6.78 19.74
CA PHE A 20 -7.60 6.39 18.71
C PHE A 20 -8.04 6.77 17.31
N VAL A 21 -9.34 6.64 16.98
CA VAL A 21 -9.87 7.09 15.70
C VAL A 21 -9.70 8.60 15.51
N VAL A 22 -10.01 9.40 16.54
CA VAL A 22 -9.80 10.85 16.47
C VAL A 22 -8.33 11.19 16.24
N ILE A 23 -7.40 10.57 16.99
CA ILE A 23 -5.96 10.80 16.79
C ILE A 23 -5.52 10.43 15.38
N ALA A 24 -5.99 9.29 14.85
CA ALA A 24 -5.64 8.84 13.50
C ALA A 24 -6.17 9.78 12.40
N LEU A 25 -7.32 10.44 12.65
CA LEU A 25 -7.91 11.38 11.69
C LEU A 25 -7.28 12.77 11.71
N ILE A 26 -6.63 13.17 12.82
CA ILE A 26 -6.02 14.51 12.95
C ILE A 26 -5.09 14.85 11.78
N PRO A 27 -4.08 14.02 11.40
CA PRO A 27 -3.17 14.37 10.32
C PRO A 27 -3.89 14.49 8.97
N ILE A 28 -4.89 13.64 8.71
CA ILE A 28 -5.68 13.70 7.48
C ILE A 28 -6.48 15.00 7.41
N LEU A 29 -7.21 15.33 8.48
CA LEU A 29 -7.98 16.58 8.59
C LEU A 29 -7.07 17.80 8.51
N PHE A 30 -5.88 17.73 9.06
CA PHE A 30 -4.87 18.78 8.95
C PHE A 30 -4.47 19.04 7.50
N ILE A 31 -4.09 17.98 6.76
CA ILE A 31 -3.70 18.09 5.34
C ILE A 31 -4.88 18.64 4.51
N VAL A 32 -6.07 18.08 4.65
CA VAL A 32 -7.27 18.53 3.92
C VAL A 32 -7.62 19.99 4.27
N SER A 33 -7.60 20.34 5.54
CA SER A 33 -7.89 21.74 5.96
C SER A 33 -6.88 22.74 5.39
N HIS A 34 -5.59 22.38 5.35
CA HIS A 34 -4.55 23.27 4.83
C HIS A 34 -4.53 23.32 3.29
N SER A 35 -4.92 22.26 2.60
CA SER A 35 -5.06 22.28 1.13
C SER A 35 -6.15 23.25 0.64
N LEU A 36 -7.11 23.59 1.49
CA LEU A 36 -8.21 24.52 1.18
C LEU A 36 -7.92 25.99 1.58
N LYS A 37 -6.73 26.28 2.13
CA LYS A 37 -6.33 27.64 2.54
C LYS A 37 -5.57 28.35 1.42
N GLY A 38 -5.75 29.68 1.34
CA GLY A 38 -5.00 30.51 0.41
C GLY A 38 -3.51 30.59 0.77
N GLU A 39 -2.67 30.83 -0.25
CA GLU A 39 -1.20 30.85 -0.16
C GLU A 39 -0.69 31.79 0.94
N THR A 40 -1.22 33.01 1.00
CA THR A 40 -0.82 34.03 1.99
C THR A 40 -1.06 33.57 3.44
N LEU A 41 -2.13 32.84 3.69
CA LEU A 41 -2.45 32.32 5.03
C LEU A 41 -1.53 31.17 5.45
N ILE A 42 -1.07 30.37 4.51
CA ILE A 42 -0.17 29.25 4.81
C ILE A 42 1.26 29.77 4.98
N LEU A 43 1.75 30.60 4.05
CA LEU A 43 3.08 31.16 4.14
C LEU A 43 3.30 31.94 5.44
N SER A 44 2.38 32.82 5.81
CA SER A 44 2.47 33.57 7.08
C SER A 44 2.52 32.67 8.32
N ARG A 45 1.99 31.45 8.24
CA ARG A 45 1.99 30.50 9.35
C ARG A 45 3.26 29.65 9.45
N PHE A 46 3.86 29.28 8.32
CA PHE A 46 5.00 28.35 8.30
C PHE A 46 6.35 29.05 8.16
N THR A 47 6.42 30.30 7.66
CA THR A 47 7.67 31.06 7.53
C THR A 47 8.11 31.79 8.80
N GLY A 48 7.31 31.74 9.87
CA GLY A 48 7.67 32.33 11.16
C GLY A 48 7.56 33.86 11.24
N GLU A 49 7.20 34.54 10.15
CA GLU A 49 7.14 36.01 10.11
C GLU A 49 5.98 36.62 10.89
N SER A 50 5.01 35.82 11.32
CA SER A 50 3.76 36.34 11.91
C SER A 50 3.67 36.24 13.43
N GLY A 51 4.71 35.74 14.14
CA GLY A 51 4.64 35.56 15.61
C GLY A 51 3.49 34.64 16.07
N ILE A 52 2.91 33.87 15.17
CA ILE A 52 1.76 33.00 15.42
C ILE A 52 2.23 31.80 16.25
N SER A 53 1.54 31.54 17.37
CA SER A 53 1.86 30.39 18.21
C SER A 53 1.63 29.06 17.48
N VAL A 54 2.38 28.01 17.88
CA VAL A 54 2.26 26.64 17.34
C VAL A 54 0.81 26.17 17.39
N TRP A 55 0.06 26.52 18.43
CA TRP A 55 -1.37 26.18 18.59
C TRP A 55 -2.27 26.80 17.52
N GLN A 56 -1.96 28.02 17.10
CA GLN A 56 -2.70 28.70 16.02
C GLN A 56 -2.37 28.12 14.64
N GLN A 57 -1.19 27.54 14.48
CA GLN A 57 -0.81 26.78 13.27
C GLN A 57 -1.65 25.51 13.14
N LEU A 58 -2.00 24.87 14.25
CA LEU A 58 -2.81 23.64 14.30
C LEU A 58 -4.32 23.87 14.10
N ILE A 59 -4.77 25.12 13.91
CA ILE A 59 -6.20 25.40 13.68
C ILE A 59 -6.65 24.77 12.35
N ILE A 60 -7.48 23.75 12.47
CA ILE A 60 -8.01 22.95 11.35
C ILE A 60 -9.06 23.73 10.53
N ARG A 61 -9.61 24.81 11.05
CA ARG A 61 -10.68 25.56 10.37
C ARG A 61 -10.17 26.29 9.13
N PRO A 62 -10.70 26.00 7.92
CA PRO A 62 -10.52 26.88 6.77
C PRO A 62 -11.36 28.14 6.98
N PHE A 63 -10.74 29.31 7.03
CA PHE A 63 -11.46 30.58 7.10
C PHE A 63 -12.17 30.92 5.79
N TYR A 64 -11.56 30.50 4.66
CA TYR A 64 -12.12 30.62 3.31
C TYR A 64 -11.68 29.39 2.51
N ILE A 65 -12.61 28.76 1.81
CA ILE A 65 -12.32 27.65 0.90
C ILE A 65 -11.71 28.24 -0.37
N ASN A 66 -10.45 27.93 -0.65
CA ASN A 66 -9.75 28.35 -1.85
C ASN A 66 -9.27 27.08 -2.61
N LEU A 67 -9.75 26.91 -3.83
CA LEU A 67 -9.39 25.79 -4.69
C LEU A 67 -8.26 26.12 -5.68
N GLU A 68 -7.68 27.31 -5.59
CA GLU A 68 -6.62 27.77 -6.50
C GLU A 68 -5.42 26.83 -6.52
N GLN A 69 -5.06 26.24 -5.36
CA GLN A 69 -3.94 25.29 -5.28
C GLN A 69 -4.22 24.01 -6.07
N PHE A 70 -5.43 23.49 -6.01
CA PHE A 70 -5.84 22.33 -6.82
C PHE A 70 -5.81 22.65 -8.31
N TYR A 71 -6.26 23.85 -8.70
CA TYR A 71 -6.17 24.32 -10.09
C TYR A 71 -4.71 24.41 -10.54
N LYS A 72 -3.83 24.98 -9.70
CA LYS A 72 -2.39 25.06 -9.99
C LYS A 72 -1.79 23.66 -10.19
N VAL A 73 -2.08 22.70 -9.29
CA VAL A 73 -1.57 21.32 -9.38
C VAL A 73 -2.04 20.62 -10.64
N LEU A 74 -3.33 20.69 -10.96
CA LEU A 74 -3.91 19.91 -12.06
C LEU A 74 -3.66 20.53 -13.43
N PHE A 75 -3.64 21.88 -13.54
CA PHE A 75 -3.63 22.55 -14.82
C PHE A 75 -2.39 23.39 -15.09
N ARG A 76 -1.65 23.81 -14.06
CA ARG A 76 -0.43 24.62 -14.22
C ARG A 76 0.87 23.85 -13.92
N THR A 77 0.77 22.63 -13.37
CA THR A 77 1.93 21.78 -13.05
C THR A 77 1.83 20.47 -13.82
N PRO A 78 2.15 20.42 -15.12
CA PRO A 78 2.07 19.19 -15.93
C PRO A 78 2.87 18.03 -15.33
N GLN A 79 3.91 18.34 -14.55
CA GLN A 79 4.75 17.39 -13.86
C GLN A 79 3.95 16.50 -12.90
N PHE A 80 2.96 17.04 -12.18
CA PHE A 80 2.12 16.26 -11.26
C PHE A 80 1.41 15.10 -11.98
N ILE A 81 0.77 15.40 -13.11
CA ILE A 81 0.01 14.40 -13.89
C ILE A 81 0.96 13.33 -14.45
N ASN A 82 2.13 13.73 -14.96
CA ASN A 82 3.11 12.77 -15.46
C ASN A 82 3.60 11.81 -14.35
N LEU A 83 3.94 12.36 -13.17
CA LEU A 83 4.41 11.57 -12.05
C LEU A 83 3.32 10.68 -11.42
N PHE A 84 2.06 11.12 -11.50
CA PHE A 84 0.89 10.31 -11.15
C PHE A 84 0.77 9.08 -12.07
N TRP A 85 0.89 9.27 -13.37
CA TRP A 85 0.88 8.17 -14.34
C TRP A 85 2.09 7.26 -14.20
N ASN A 86 3.27 7.81 -13.86
CA ASN A 86 4.44 6.99 -13.52
C ASN A 86 4.15 6.10 -12.31
N ALA A 87 3.57 6.67 -11.24
CA ALA A 87 3.21 5.90 -10.06
C ALA A 87 2.24 4.74 -10.38
N LEU A 88 1.20 4.99 -11.19
CA LEU A 88 0.29 3.95 -11.67
C LEU A 88 0.98 2.93 -12.56
N GLY A 89 1.79 3.40 -13.52
CA GLY A 89 2.52 2.57 -14.48
C GLY A 89 3.55 1.65 -13.83
N ILE A 90 4.02 1.98 -12.63
CA ILE A 90 4.90 1.14 -11.83
C ILE A 90 4.08 0.24 -10.90
N THR A 91 3.14 0.80 -10.14
CA THR A 91 2.41 0.07 -9.10
C THR A 91 1.49 -1.01 -9.66
N VAL A 92 0.73 -0.71 -10.73
CA VAL A 92 -0.25 -1.66 -11.28
C VAL A 92 0.39 -2.94 -11.83
N PRO A 93 1.46 -2.88 -12.65
CA PRO A 93 2.16 -4.09 -13.09
C PRO A 93 2.74 -4.91 -11.93
N ILE A 94 3.28 -4.25 -10.89
CA ILE A 94 3.77 -4.93 -9.70
C ILE A 94 2.64 -5.68 -9.00
N VAL A 95 1.51 -5.03 -8.75
CA VAL A 95 0.36 -5.65 -8.08
C VAL A 95 -0.12 -6.88 -8.85
N ILE A 96 -0.33 -6.73 -10.15
CA ILE A 96 -0.80 -7.84 -11.00
C ILE A 96 0.22 -8.98 -10.99
N GLY A 97 1.49 -8.68 -11.27
CA GLY A 97 2.54 -9.69 -11.37
C GLY A 97 2.80 -10.39 -10.04
N GLN A 98 2.90 -9.63 -8.93
CA GLN A 98 3.17 -10.19 -7.61
C GLN A 98 2.00 -11.04 -7.10
N VAL A 99 0.74 -10.66 -7.36
CA VAL A 99 -0.42 -11.45 -6.96
C VAL A 99 -0.52 -12.72 -7.81
N LEU A 100 -0.32 -12.64 -9.12
CA LEU A 100 -0.34 -13.81 -9.99
C LEU A 100 0.74 -14.82 -9.64
N LEU A 101 2.00 -14.37 -9.50
CA LEU A 101 3.09 -15.24 -9.05
C LEU A 101 2.86 -15.76 -7.63
N GLY A 102 2.31 -14.90 -6.76
CA GLY A 102 1.94 -15.26 -5.40
C GLY A 102 0.93 -16.41 -5.34
N ILE A 103 -0.10 -16.40 -6.20
CA ILE A 103 -1.10 -17.48 -6.29
C ILE A 103 -0.42 -18.79 -6.71
N LEU A 104 0.41 -18.76 -7.75
CA LEU A 104 1.08 -19.95 -8.26
C LEU A 104 2.05 -20.53 -7.22
N ALA A 105 2.89 -19.70 -6.62
CA ALA A 105 3.83 -20.10 -5.60
C ALA A 105 3.15 -20.58 -4.31
N ALA A 106 2.07 -19.89 -3.88
CA ALA A 106 1.28 -20.31 -2.74
C ALA A 106 0.63 -21.69 -2.94
N TYR A 107 0.11 -21.97 -4.14
CA TYR A 107 -0.37 -23.30 -4.50
C TYR A 107 0.74 -24.33 -4.41
N GLY A 108 1.90 -24.06 -5.00
CA GLY A 108 3.06 -24.94 -4.94
C GLY A 108 3.46 -25.28 -3.50
N PHE A 109 3.59 -24.29 -2.63
CA PHE A 109 3.99 -24.50 -1.23
C PHE A 109 2.89 -25.08 -0.33
N SER A 110 1.61 -24.92 -0.65
CA SER A 110 0.50 -25.35 0.21
C SER A 110 -0.11 -26.69 -0.20
N LYS A 111 -0.13 -27.01 -1.50
CA LYS A 111 -0.88 -28.13 -2.06
C LYS A 111 -0.02 -29.14 -2.84
N MET A 112 1.20 -28.78 -3.21
CA MET A 112 2.11 -29.71 -3.87
C MET A 112 3.08 -30.31 -2.86
N LYS A 113 3.14 -31.66 -2.79
CA LYS A 113 4.06 -32.38 -1.90
C LYS A 113 5.37 -32.62 -2.65
N PHE A 114 6.41 -31.84 -2.37
CA PHE A 114 7.74 -32.07 -2.91
C PHE A 114 8.81 -32.04 -1.80
N PRO A 115 9.91 -32.78 -1.96
CA PRO A 115 10.94 -32.87 -0.93
C PRO A 115 11.60 -31.49 -0.72
N GLY A 116 11.68 -31.04 0.53
CA GLY A 116 12.30 -29.77 0.90
C GLY A 116 11.39 -28.55 0.84
N SER A 117 10.09 -28.71 0.53
CA SER A 117 9.09 -27.61 0.49
C SER A 117 9.16 -26.70 1.72
N ASP A 118 9.15 -27.28 2.93
CA ASP A 118 9.15 -26.51 4.17
C ASP A 118 10.45 -25.71 4.37
N LYS A 119 11.58 -26.31 4.02
CA LYS A 119 12.89 -25.62 4.11
C LYS A 119 12.99 -24.49 3.10
N LEU A 120 12.49 -24.69 1.89
CA LEU A 120 12.47 -23.67 0.86
C LEU A 120 11.51 -22.54 1.22
N PHE A 121 10.34 -22.87 1.75
CA PHE A 121 9.39 -21.86 2.24
C PHE A 121 9.95 -21.08 3.43
N PHE A 122 10.63 -21.76 4.35
CA PHE A 122 11.30 -21.08 5.47
C PHE A 122 12.38 -20.09 4.98
N LEU A 123 13.20 -20.49 4.00
CA LEU A 123 14.16 -19.57 3.37
C LEU A 123 13.46 -18.37 2.71
N TYR A 124 12.33 -18.62 2.06
CA TYR A 124 11.52 -17.59 1.44
C TYR A 124 10.99 -16.57 2.46
N VAL A 125 10.55 -17.05 3.63
CA VAL A 125 10.12 -16.19 4.76
C VAL A 125 11.30 -15.39 5.33
N ILE A 126 12.50 -15.98 5.45
CA ILE A 126 13.71 -15.25 5.88
C ILE A 126 13.99 -14.09 4.91
N MET A 127 13.93 -14.33 3.60
CA MET A 127 14.13 -13.27 2.60
C MET A 127 13.08 -12.15 2.72
N MET A 128 11.84 -12.48 3.06
CA MET A 128 10.78 -11.50 3.31
C MET A 128 11.09 -10.58 4.48
N LEU A 129 11.77 -11.09 5.51
CA LEU A 129 12.11 -10.34 6.71
C LEU A 129 13.37 -9.47 6.55
N MET A 130 14.09 -9.61 5.43
CA MET A 130 15.27 -8.79 5.18
C MET A 130 14.86 -7.33 4.92
N PRO A 131 15.39 -6.37 5.69
CA PRO A 131 15.11 -4.96 5.45
C PRO A 131 15.70 -4.50 4.12
N PHE A 132 15.02 -3.60 3.43
CA PHE A 132 15.47 -3.06 2.14
C PHE A 132 16.89 -2.50 2.21
N GLN A 133 17.27 -1.85 3.32
CA GLN A 133 18.58 -1.26 3.54
C GLN A 133 19.73 -2.27 3.46
N VAL A 134 19.48 -3.55 3.74
CA VAL A 134 20.48 -4.63 3.60
C VAL A 134 20.56 -5.11 2.14
N THR A 135 19.43 -5.11 1.43
CA THR A 135 19.34 -5.64 0.06
C THR A 135 19.59 -4.58 -1.02
N ILE A 136 19.67 -3.30 -0.66
CA ILE A 136 19.80 -2.18 -1.61
C ILE A 136 21.05 -2.30 -2.49
N VAL A 137 22.21 -2.59 -1.89
CA VAL A 137 23.48 -2.68 -2.61
C VAL A 137 23.52 -3.89 -3.54
N PRO A 138 23.21 -5.12 -3.09
CA PRO A 138 23.09 -6.27 -3.98
C PRO A 138 22.11 -6.05 -5.12
N ASN A 139 20.92 -5.48 -4.84
CA ASN A 139 19.94 -5.18 -5.88
C ASN A 139 20.47 -4.18 -6.89
N TYR A 140 21.14 -3.11 -6.45
CA TYR A 140 21.74 -2.13 -7.35
C TYR A 140 22.78 -2.79 -8.29
N ILE A 141 23.66 -3.64 -7.75
CA ILE A 141 24.68 -4.31 -8.54
C ILE A 141 24.04 -5.19 -9.64
N VAL A 142 23.04 -6.00 -9.27
CA VAL A 142 22.35 -6.89 -10.22
C VAL A 142 21.59 -6.07 -11.27
N LEU A 143 20.83 -5.05 -10.86
CA LEU A 143 20.07 -4.20 -11.77
C LEU A 143 20.99 -3.42 -12.73
N ASN A 144 22.15 -2.98 -12.24
CA ASN A 144 23.15 -2.31 -13.06
C ASN A 144 23.78 -3.27 -14.11
N GLN A 145 24.08 -4.50 -13.72
CA GLN A 145 24.58 -5.53 -14.65
C GLN A 145 23.54 -5.90 -15.73
N LEU A 146 22.26 -5.85 -15.37
CA LEU A 146 21.15 -6.08 -16.31
C LEU A 146 20.83 -4.84 -17.17
N GLY A 147 21.49 -3.69 -16.97
CA GLY A 147 21.22 -2.46 -17.68
C GLY A 147 19.88 -1.82 -17.35
N LEU A 148 19.32 -2.13 -16.17
CA LEU A 148 17.99 -1.68 -15.77
C LEU A 148 17.99 -0.38 -14.94
N ILE A 149 19.15 0.12 -14.50
CA ILE A 149 19.24 1.39 -13.78
C ILE A 149 18.68 2.50 -14.65
N ASP A 150 17.93 3.40 -14.03
CA ASP A 150 17.16 4.48 -14.67
C ASP A 150 16.03 4.00 -15.62
N HIS A 151 15.53 2.78 -15.45
CA HIS A 151 14.37 2.24 -16.16
C HIS A 151 13.29 1.78 -15.16
N TYR A 152 12.02 1.88 -15.53
CA TYR A 152 10.90 1.37 -14.69
C TYR A 152 11.04 -0.12 -14.37
N GLY A 153 11.73 -0.89 -15.23
CA GLY A 153 12.06 -2.29 -14.98
C GLY A 153 12.85 -2.53 -13.70
N ALA A 154 13.67 -1.56 -13.26
CA ALA A 154 14.40 -1.64 -11.99
C ALA A 154 13.49 -1.65 -10.75
N LEU A 155 12.27 -1.10 -10.87
CA LEU A 155 11.26 -1.08 -9.82
C LEU A 155 10.25 -2.21 -9.99
N ILE A 156 9.81 -2.45 -11.22
CA ILE A 156 8.75 -3.41 -11.54
C ILE A 156 9.22 -4.85 -11.33
N LEU A 157 10.38 -5.22 -11.86
CA LEU A 157 10.83 -6.62 -11.80
C LEU A 157 11.06 -7.11 -10.37
N PRO A 158 11.84 -6.43 -9.51
CA PRO A 158 11.96 -6.86 -8.11
C PRO A 158 10.60 -6.88 -7.38
N GLY A 159 9.73 -5.91 -7.68
CA GLY A 159 8.40 -5.81 -7.10
C GLY A 159 7.50 -7.00 -7.45
N ILE A 160 7.52 -7.46 -8.70
CA ILE A 160 6.74 -8.64 -9.14
C ILE A 160 7.16 -9.91 -8.39
N PHE A 161 8.44 -10.06 -8.09
CA PHE A 161 8.97 -11.20 -7.33
C PHE A 161 8.94 -11.00 -5.81
N GLY A 162 8.23 -9.98 -5.33
CA GLY A 162 8.05 -9.74 -3.90
C GLY A 162 7.43 -10.94 -3.17
N THR A 163 7.94 -11.22 -1.97
CA THR A 163 7.62 -12.43 -1.22
C THR A 163 6.30 -12.37 -0.45
N PHE A 164 5.79 -11.16 -0.20
CA PHE A 164 4.62 -10.93 0.65
C PHE A 164 3.36 -11.67 0.16
N SER A 165 3.04 -11.57 -1.14
CA SER A 165 1.83 -12.20 -1.70
C SER A 165 1.85 -13.71 -1.57
N THR A 166 2.99 -14.34 -1.83
CA THR A 166 3.17 -15.80 -1.68
C THR A 166 2.94 -16.23 -0.24
N PHE A 167 3.57 -15.54 0.71
CA PHE A 167 3.42 -15.84 2.14
C PHE A 167 1.96 -15.73 2.58
N PHE A 168 1.31 -14.62 2.26
CA PHE A 168 -0.04 -14.34 2.74
C PHE A 168 -1.07 -15.29 2.11
N LEU A 169 -0.99 -15.54 0.81
CA LEU A 169 -1.86 -16.47 0.10
C LEU A 169 -1.64 -17.93 0.53
N LYS A 170 -0.39 -18.34 0.76
CA LYS A 170 -0.05 -19.70 1.23
C LYS A 170 -0.70 -19.99 2.57
N GLN A 171 -0.63 -19.07 3.53
CA GLN A 171 -1.25 -19.23 4.84
C GLN A 171 -2.77 -19.48 4.76
N PHE A 172 -3.42 -18.84 3.78
CA PHE A 172 -4.84 -19.05 3.57
C PHE A 172 -5.14 -20.37 2.84
N MET A 173 -4.42 -20.64 1.73
CA MET A 173 -4.61 -21.85 0.92
C MET A 173 -4.35 -23.13 1.71
N GLU A 174 -3.41 -23.09 2.66
CA GLU A 174 -3.09 -24.22 3.55
C GLU A 174 -4.31 -24.66 4.39
N GLY A 175 -5.19 -23.71 4.72
CA GLY A 175 -6.42 -23.99 5.46
C GLY A 175 -7.56 -24.59 4.64
N ILE A 176 -7.43 -24.68 3.33
CA ILE A 176 -8.44 -25.33 2.47
C ILE A 176 -8.25 -26.83 2.55
N ASP A 177 -9.35 -27.58 2.76
CA ASP A 177 -9.31 -29.04 2.87
C ASP A 177 -8.75 -29.66 1.58
N GLU A 178 -7.84 -30.59 1.75
CA GLU A 178 -7.18 -31.31 0.65
C GLU A 178 -8.18 -32.17 -0.14
N ALA A 179 -9.28 -32.58 0.48
CA ALA A 179 -10.34 -33.36 -0.15
C ALA A 179 -10.91 -32.68 -1.39
N PHE A 180 -11.06 -31.35 -1.40
CA PHE A 180 -11.51 -30.61 -2.59
C PHE A 180 -10.53 -30.71 -3.76
N ILE A 181 -9.23 -30.73 -3.47
CA ILE A 181 -8.20 -30.84 -4.50
C ILE A 181 -8.15 -32.26 -5.07
N GLU A 182 -8.27 -33.26 -4.18
CA GLU A 182 -8.29 -34.68 -4.58
C GLU A 182 -9.54 -35.01 -5.42
N GLU A 183 -10.71 -34.52 -5.04
CA GLU A 183 -11.94 -34.66 -5.81
C GLU A 183 -11.82 -34.05 -7.20
N ALA A 184 -11.29 -32.84 -7.31
CA ALA A 184 -11.04 -32.20 -8.60
C ALA A 184 -10.08 -33.01 -9.49
N ARG A 185 -9.02 -33.60 -8.90
CA ARG A 185 -8.09 -34.47 -9.61
C ARG A 185 -8.75 -35.77 -10.08
N LEU A 186 -9.62 -36.37 -9.27
CA LEU A 186 -10.40 -37.55 -9.64
C LEU A 186 -11.35 -37.26 -10.82
N MET A 187 -11.86 -36.03 -10.93
CA MET A 187 -12.63 -35.56 -12.07
C MET A 187 -11.78 -35.22 -13.32
N GLY A 188 -10.45 -35.40 -13.25
CA GLY A 188 -9.52 -35.19 -14.36
C GLY A 188 -9.00 -33.74 -14.51
N ALA A 189 -9.21 -32.87 -13.50
CA ALA A 189 -8.71 -31.52 -13.55
C ALA A 189 -7.18 -31.47 -13.39
N ASN A 190 -6.52 -30.69 -14.23
CA ASN A 190 -5.10 -30.39 -14.09
C ASN A 190 -4.88 -29.26 -13.06
N ASP A 191 -3.62 -29.05 -12.63
CA ASP A 191 -3.30 -28.07 -11.58
C ASP A 191 -3.71 -26.65 -11.94
N MET A 192 -3.59 -26.23 -13.21
CA MET A 192 -4.06 -24.90 -13.65
C MET A 192 -5.58 -24.76 -13.57
N GLN A 193 -6.30 -25.82 -13.89
CA GLN A 193 -7.77 -25.83 -13.74
C GLN A 193 -8.18 -25.77 -12.27
N ILE A 194 -7.49 -26.48 -11.39
CA ILE A 194 -7.68 -26.43 -9.94
C ILE A 194 -7.43 -25.02 -9.41
N ILE A 195 -6.33 -24.40 -9.80
CA ILE A 195 -6.02 -23.02 -9.40
C ILE A 195 -7.13 -22.07 -9.86
N TYR A 196 -7.46 -22.07 -11.14
CA TYR A 196 -8.34 -21.07 -11.75
C TYR A 196 -9.83 -21.27 -11.38
N HIS A 197 -10.33 -22.52 -11.42
CA HIS A 197 -11.76 -22.78 -11.22
C HIS A 197 -12.13 -23.11 -9.76
N LEU A 198 -11.18 -23.55 -8.95
CA LEU A 198 -11.46 -23.92 -7.56
C LEU A 198 -10.81 -22.92 -6.57
N LEU A 199 -9.49 -22.78 -6.59
CA LEU A 199 -8.78 -22.01 -5.56
C LEU A 199 -8.97 -20.50 -5.70
N VAL A 200 -8.88 -19.93 -6.91
CA VAL A 200 -9.06 -18.48 -7.11
C VAL A 200 -10.46 -18.02 -6.66
N PRO A 201 -11.57 -18.68 -7.01
CA PRO A 201 -12.89 -18.34 -6.49
C PRO A 201 -13.00 -18.47 -4.96
N MET A 202 -12.47 -19.55 -4.38
CA MET A 202 -12.48 -19.76 -2.92
C MET A 202 -11.64 -18.73 -2.17
N CYS A 203 -10.50 -18.32 -2.75
CA CYS A 203 -9.56 -17.35 -2.18
C CYS A 203 -9.84 -15.91 -2.61
N LYS A 204 -10.92 -15.61 -3.34
CA LYS A 204 -11.16 -14.30 -3.95
C LYS A 204 -10.96 -13.14 -2.96
N ARG A 205 -11.52 -13.23 -1.76
CA ARG A 205 -11.42 -12.17 -0.75
C ARG A 205 -9.98 -11.92 -0.30
N ILE A 206 -9.22 -12.99 -0.05
CA ILE A 206 -7.84 -12.85 0.37
C ILE A 206 -6.92 -12.39 -0.77
N ILE A 207 -7.22 -12.77 -2.01
CA ILE A 207 -6.52 -12.28 -3.21
C ILE A 207 -6.72 -10.77 -3.34
N VAL A 208 -7.95 -10.28 -3.21
CA VAL A 208 -8.27 -8.84 -3.24
C VAL A 208 -7.55 -8.12 -2.09
N SER A 209 -7.62 -8.65 -0.86
CA SER A 209 -6.92 -8.08 0.29
C SER A 209 -5.41 -8.00 0.06
N THR A 210 -4.80 -9.05 -0.50
CA THR A 210 -3.38 -9.09 -0.84
C THR A 210 -3.04 -8.03 -1.89
N ALA A 211 -3.83 -7.94 -2.96
CA ALA A 211 -3.65 -6.94 -4.00
C ALA A 211 -3.70 -5.51 -3.46
N MET A 212 -4.63 -5.23 -2.55
CA MET A 212 -4.74 -3.92 -1.90
C MET A 212 -3.53 -3.59 -1.04
N MET A 213 -3.04 -4.55 -0.25
CA MET A 213 -1.86 -4.35 0.60
C MET A 213 -0.61 -4.10 -0.26
N VAL A 214 -0.43 -4.87 -1.32
CA VAL A 214 0.65 -4.67 -2.29
C VAL A 214 0.53 -3.30 -2.96
N PHE A 215 -0.69 -2.91 -3.37
CA PHE A 215 -0.94 -1.60 -3.97
C PHE A 215 -0.54 -0.46 -3.03
N ILE A 216 -0.99 -0.48 -1.77
CA ILE A 216 -0.68 0.57 -0.79
C ILE A 216 0.83 0.66 -0.56
N ASN A 217 1.51 -0.48 -0.43
CA ASN A 217 2.95 -0.53 -0.23
C ASN A 217 3.73 0.10 -1.40
N TYR A 218 3.45 -0.32 -2.63
CA TYR A 218 4.16 0.18 -3.80
C TYR A 218 3.69 1.56 -4.27
N TRP A 219 2.46 1.97 -3.96
CA TRP A 219 2.02 3.34 -4.18
C TRP A 219 2.84 4.34 -3.37
N GLY A 220 3.16 3.99 -2.12
CA GLY A 220 3.92 4.81 -1.19
C GLY A 220 5.45 4.67 -1.27
N MET A 221 6.01 3.88 -2.21
CA MET A 221 7.45 3.64 -2.26
C MET A 221 8.25 4.91 -2.55
N VAL A 222 9.36 5.07 -1.85
CA VAL A 222 10.27 6.23 -1.99
C VAL A 222 11.73 5.79 -2.12
N GLU A 223 12.17 4.82 -1.32
CA GLU A 223 13.58 4.43 -1.22
C GLU A 223 14.11 3.80 -2.52
N GLU A 224 13.35 2.88 -3.12
CA GLU A 224 13.71 2.21 -4.37
C GLU A 224 13.80 3.19 -5.55
N PRO A 225 12.79 4.07 -5.80
CA PRO A 225 12.91 5.04 -6.87
C PRO A 225 14.09 6.00 -6.73
N ILE A 226 14.37 6.50 -5.52
CA ILE A 226 15.51 7.39 -5.30
C ILE A 226 16.84 6.68 -5.57
N THR A 227 16.89 5.37 -5.30
CA THR A 227 18.11 4.57 -5.47
C THR A 227 18.35 4.15 -6.91
N PHE A 228 17.29 3.70 -7.61
CA PHE A 228 17.44 3.04 -8.92
C PHE A 228 17.10 3.92 -10.12
N ILE A 229 16.44 5.05 -9.91
CA ILE A 229 16.08 6.01 -10.96
C ILE A 229 16.89 7.28 -10.78
N THR A 230 17.56 7.75 -11.82
CA THR A 230 18.35 8.99 -11.81
C THR A 230 17.59 10.15 -12.46
N THR A 231 16.76 9.85 -13.46
CA THR A 231 15.99 10.85 -14.20
C THR A 231 14.74 11.26 -13.45
N LYS A 232 14.70 12.50 -12.94
CA LYS A 232 13.59 13.01 -12.10
C LYS A 232 12.20 12.92 -12.75
N SER A 233 12.10 13.01 -14.09
CA SER A 233 10.82 12.88 -14.81
C SER A 233 10.23 11.47 -14.78
N LYS A 234 11.02 10.46 -14.41
CA LYS A 234 10.60 9.07 -14.23
C LYS A 234 10.19 8.73 -12.80
N TYR A 235 10.37 9.64 -11.85
CA TYR A 235 9.97 9.39 -10.45
C TYR A 235 8.47 9.13 -10.33
N PRO A 236 8.04 8.27 -9.39
CA PRO A 236 6.65 8.21 -8.98
C PRO A 236 6.28 9.45 -8.15
N LEU A 237 4.98 9.69 -8.04
CA LEU A 237 4.45 10.86 -7.33
C LEU A 237 4.85 10.90 -5.85
N SER A 238 5.04 9.74 -5.21
CA SER A 238 5.49 9.61 -3.81
C SER A 238 6.80 10.35 -3.52
N VAL A 239 7.78 10.22 -4.41
CA VAL A 239 9.08 10.91 -4.29
C VAL A 239 8.92 12.43 -4.46
N TYR A 240 8.08 12.84 -5.40
CA TYR A 240 7.84 14.26 -5.68
C TYR A 240 7.18 14.98 -4.50
N LEU A 241 6.27 14.30 -3.79
CA LEU A 241 5.62 14.88 -2.61
C LEU A 241 6.62 15.30 -1.54
N GLY A 242 7.68 14.52 -1.33
CA GLY A 242 8.74 14.85 -0.39
C GLY A 242 9.51 16.12 -0.78
N THR A 243 9.74 16.34 -2.09
CA THR A 243 10.48 17.52 -2.59
C THR A 243 9.60 18.75 -2.64
N ILE A 244 8.37 18.67 -3.15
CA ILE A 244 7.49 19.84 -3.30
C ILE A 244 7.04 20.40 -1.93
N ALA A 245 6.91 19.55 -0.92
CA ALA A 245 6.56 20.01 0.42
C ALA A 245 7.64 20.93 1.02
N SER A 246 8.90 20.76 0.62
CA SER A 246 10.00 21.63 1.07
C SER A 246 10.12 22.92 0.23
N GLU A 247 9.77 22.86 -1.04
CA GLU A 247 9.89 24.01 -1.96
C GLU A 247 8.63 24.91 -1.96
N ASN A 248 7.46 24.30 -1.89
CA ASN A 248 6.18 24.99 -2.01
C ASN A 248 5.08 24.31 -1.17
N ILE A 249 5.07 24.59 0.10
CA ILE A 249 4.21 23.93 1.09
C ILE A 249 2.71 23.99 0.75
N ASN A 250 2.28 25.05 0.08
CA ASN A 250 0.87 25.24 -0.30
C ASN A 250 0.44 24.24 -1.35
N ILE A 251 1.27 24.10 -2.42
CA ILE A 251 1.05 23.13 -3.48
C ILE A 251 1.21 21.71 -2.90
N GLY A 252 2.14 21.51 -1.98
CA GLY A 252 2.37 20.24 -1.29
C GLY A 252 1.11 19.70 -0.61
N PHE A 253 0.33 20.53 0.09
CA PHE A 253 -0.93 20.09 0.72
C PHE A 253 -1.98 19.65 -0.32
N ALA A 254 -2.14 20.40 -1.41
CA ALA A 254 -3.10 20.03 -2.46
C ALA A 254 -2.66 18.75 -3.18
N CYS A 255 -1.36 18.62 -3.50
CA CYS A 255 -0.79 17.38 -4.06
C CYS A 255 -1.02 16.19 -3.15
N SER A 256 -0.84 16.35 -1.83
CA SER A 256 -1.03 15.27 -0.84
C SER A 256 -2.48 14.79 -0.80
N VAL A 257 -3.46 15.70 -0.86
CA VAL A 257 -4.88 15.32 -0.92
C VAL A 257 -5.19 14.53 -2.19
N LEU A 258 -4.72 14.99 -3.35
CA LEU A 258 -4.92 14.28 -4.62
C LEU A 258 -4.22 12.91 -4.64
N TYR A 259 -3.01 12.84 -4.08
CA TYR A 259 -2.27 11.59 -3.95
C TYR A 259 -2.97 10.56 -3.06
N MET A 260 -3.52 11.00 -1.94
CA MET A 260 -4.22 10.18 -0.96
C MET A 260 -5.57 9.66 -1.49
N PHE A 261 -6.16 10.33 -2.48
CA PHE A 261 -7.50 9.99 -2.99
C PHE A 261 -7.59 8.56 -3.52
N LEU A 262 -6.61 8.12 -4.31
CA LEU A 262 -6.64 6.78 -4.92
C LEU A 262 -6.47 5.64 -3.90
N PRO A 263 -5.48 5.66 -2.98
CA PRO A 263 -5.41 4.69 -1.89
C PRO A 263 -6.67 4.63 -1.03
N LEU A 264 -7.28 5.79 -0.73
CA LEU A 264 -8.53 5.83 0.03
C LEU A 264 -9.67 5.14 -0.73
N LEU A 265 -9.80 5.37 -2.03
CA LEU A 265 -10.79 4.66 -2.84
C LEU A 265 -10.55 3.16 -2.81
N VAL A 266 -9.31 2.71 -3.00
CA VAL A 266 -8.95 1.28 -2.96
C VAL A 266 -9.36 0.67 -1.61
N VAL A 267 -9.07 1.33 -0.49
CA VAL A 267 -9.45 0.86 0.84
C VAL A 267 -10.96 0.87 1.03
N LEU A 268 -11.66 1.92 0.63
CA LEU A 268 -13.12 2.03 0.80
C LEU A 268 -13.87 0.93 0.03
N TYR A 269 -13.45 0.64 -1.20
CA TYR A 269 -14.08 -0.42 -2.00
C TYR A 269 -13.75 -1.84 -1.51
N GLY A 270 -12.56 -2.05 -0.93
CA GLY A 270 -12.11 -3.37 -0.51
C GLY A 270 -12.15 -3.62 1.00
N GLN A 271 -12.72 -2.70 1.81
CA GLN A 271 -12.74 -2.81 3.28
C GLN A 271 -13.42 -4.09 3.79
N GLU A 272 -14.46 -4.58 3.10
CA GLU A 272 -15.16 -5.82 3.46
C GLU A 272 -14.26 -7.04 3.25
N ASP A 273 -13.52 -7.07 2.15
CA ASP A 273 -12.58 -8.15 1.84
C ASP A 273 -11.39 -8.14 2.80
N LEU A 274 -10.85 -6.95 3.13
CA LEU A 274 -9.79 -6.81 4.14
C LEU A 274 -10.23 -7.38 5.49
N THR A 275 -11.39 -6.95 6.00
CA THR A 275 -11.87 -7.37 7.32
C THR A 275 -12.21 -8.86 7.37
N SER A 276 -12.75 -9.42 6.30
CA SER A 276 -13.08 -10.85 6.22
C SER A 276 -11.83 -11.71 6.03
N GLY A 277 -10.85 -11.26 5.24
CA GLY A 277 -9.58 -11.96 5.04
C GLY A 277 -8.81 -12.15 6.36
N PHE A 278 -8.74 -11.12 7.20
CA PHE A 278 -8.08 -11.23 8.52
C PHE A 278 -8.85 -12.07 9.53
N ARG A 279 -10.19 -12.10 9.50
CA ARG A 279 -10.98 -12.92 10.44
C ARG A 279 -10.76 -14.40 10.27
N ILE A 280 -10.59 -14.88 9.05
CA ILE A 280 -10.39 -16.30 8.77
C ILE A 280 -9.03 -16.78 9.29
N THR A 281 -8.01 -15.91 9.29
CA THR A 281 -6.68 -16.23 9.81
C THR A 281 -6.65 -16.30 11.36
N SER A 282 -7.59 -15.66 12.05
CA SER A 282 -7.65 -15.60 13.52
C SER A 282 -8.45 -16.75 14.17
N LEU A 283 -9.03 -17.64 13.38
CA LEU A 283 -9.87 -18.77 13.86
C LEU A 283 -9.11 -20.11 13.90
N LYS A 284 -7.78 -20.09 13.77
CA LYS A 284 -6.90 -21.25 13.98
C LYS A 284 -6.17 -21.20 15.30
#